data_1518e0ff58ca1f7b3df71cde0cb896f3
#
_entry.id   1518e0ff58ca1f7b3df71cde0cb896f3
#
_cell.length_a   1.000
_cell.length_b   1.000
_cell.length_c   1.000
_cell.angle_alpha   90.00
_cell.angle_beta   90.00
_cell.angle_gamma   90.00
#
_symmetry.space_group_name_H-M   'P 1'
#
loop_
_entity.id
_entity.type
_entity.pdbx_description
1 polymer ?
#
loop_
_entity_poly.entity_id
_entity_poly.type
_entity_poly.pdbx_seq_one_letter_code
_entity_poly.pdbx_strand_id
1 'polypeptide(L)'
;MSKTIKIILSLLLLFILCSSACLATSVTPQTTENNVTDGENATVQENTDTATTQENSSAVSILNTDIYAFEDSKTIEKSVNGNVFVYANSVIINADINGDLFVFASTLTIEEGVTISGNIFSCASTFTLKGTARDVYFLGQNLILENNSTIQRDLKAYVSEATINGTIQKDVYITANKISIPEDIPNVIQGDLHYSATEEMSFPEGSINGEVVFSKIITPTLTTSEIVVAYLKRFINVAIYALAIILLVTFFAPKFKDKLTYCMNHRPFISAGIGVVALFIIPFL
;
A
#
# COMPACT_ATOMS: atom_id res chain seq x y z
N MET A 1 4.85 -25.35 -30.72
CA MET A 1 4.60 -23.94 -30.37
C MET A 1 5.88 -23.36 -29.78
N SER A 2 6.49 -22.37 -30.42
CA SER A 2 7.77 -21.75 -30.01
C SER A 2 7.65 -21.18 -28.58
N LYS A 3 8.75 -21.22 -27.81
CA LYS A 3 8.83 -20.60 -26.45
C LYS A 3 8.41 -19.13 -26.45
N THR A 4 8.74 -18.42 -27.53
CA THR A 4 8.34 -17.00 -27.75
C THR A 4 6.83 -16.80 -27.81
N ILE A 5 6.08 -17.71 -28.43
CA ILE A 5 4.61 -17.61 -28.53
C ILE A 5 3.95 -17.83 -27.16
N LYS A 6 4.53 -18.70 -26.31
CA LYS A 6 4.04 -18.91 -24.93
C LYS A 6 4.25 -17.68 -24.05
N ILE A 7 5.40 -17.00 -24.21
CA ILE A 7 5.71 -15.77 -23.45
C ILE A 7 4.79 -14.62 -23.89
N ILE A 8 4.58 -14.44 -25.19
CA ILE A 8 3.67 -13.41 -25.71
C ILE A 8 2.23 -13.65 -25.26
N LEU A 9 1.80 -14.92 -25.27
CA LEU A 9 0.44 -15.29 -24.81
C LEU A 9 0.27 -15.07 -23.30
N SER A 10 1.31 -15.35 -22.50
CA SER A 10 1.32 -15.10 -21.05
C SER A 10 1.29 -13.60 -20.74
N LEU A 11 2.08 -12.78 -21.47
CA LEU A 11 2.09 -11.33 -21.34
C LEU A 11 0.76 -10.70 -21.78
N LEU A 12 0.15 -11.21 -22.84
CA LEU A 12 -1.17 -10.76 -23.29
C LEU A 12 -2.26 -11.07 -22.25
N LEU A 13 -2.21 -12.26 -21.65
CA LEU A 13 -3.12 -12.66 -20.59
C LEU A 13 -2.97 -11.79 -19.34
N LEU A 14 -1.72 -11.48 -18.97
CA LEU A 14 -1.39 -10.59 -17.86
C LEU A 14 -1.89 -9.17 -18.11
N PHE A 15 -1.74 -8.67 -19.35
CA PHE A 15 -2.22 -7.34 -19.74
C PHE A 15 -3.75 -7.24 -19.73
N ILE A 16 -4.46 -8.28 -20.14
CA ILE A 16 -5.93 -8.36 -20.09
C ILE A 16 -6.43 -8.41 -18.64
N LEU A 17 -5.74 -9.11 -17.74
CA LEU A 17 -6.07 -9.17 -16.32
C LEU A 17 -5.78 -7.83 -15.61
N CYS A 18 -4.72 -7.11 -16.01
CA CYS A 18 -4.36 -5.82 -15.43
C CYS A 18 -5.30 -4.69 -15.88
N SER A 19 -5.83 -4.74 -17.12
CA SER A 19 -6.75 -3.73 -17.64
C SER A 19 -8.14 -3.75 -16.99
N SER A 20 -8.52 -4.85 -16.34
CA SER A 20 -9.79 -4.94 -15.61
C SER A 20 -9.76 -4.31 -14.21
N ALA A 21 -8.57 -4.01 -13.67
CA ALA A 21 -8.41 -3.40 -12.34
C ALA A 21 -8.36 -1.86 -12.37
N CYS A 22 -8.27 -1.23 -13.56
CA CYS A 22 -8.00 0.21 -13.70
C CYS A 22 -9.20 1.02 -14.16
N LEU A 23 -10.38 0.80 -13.58
CA LEU A 23 -11.57 1.66 -13.75
C LEU A 23 -12.11 2.11 -12.39
N ALA A 24 -11.23 2.63 -11.55
CA ALA A 24 -11.61 3.45 -10.42
C ALA A 24 -10.68 4.69 -10.42
N THR A 25 -11.30 5.85 -10.63
CA THR A 25 -10.77 7.19 -10.39
C THR A 25 -9.67 7.70 -11.32
N SER A 26 -10.07 8.37 -12.39
CA SER A 26 -9.27 9.42 -13.02
C SER A 26 -9.38 10.72 -12.19
N VAL A 27 -8.44 10.92 -11.28
CA VAL A 27 -8.10 12.26 -10.79
C VAL A 27 -6.79 12.63 -11.46
N THR A 28 -6.81 13.62 -12.32
CA THR A 28 -5.66 14.16 -13.03
C THR A 28 -4.93 15.14 -12.10
N PRO A 29 -3.69 14.92 -11.71
CA PRO A 29 -2.86 15.98 -11.16
C PRO A 29 -2.19 16.71 -12.34
N GLN A 30 -2.29 18.02 -12.37
CA GLN A 30 -1.49 18.87 -13.25
C GLN A 30 -0.03 18.79 -12.82
N THR A 31 0.79 18.32 -13.74
CA THR A 31 2.25 18.29 -13.62
C THR A 31 2.80 19.67 -13.98
N THR A 32 3.52 20.28 -13.06
CA THR A 32 4.45 21.37 -13.39
C THR A 32 5.85 20.76 -13.49
N GLU A 33 6.37 20.70 -14.71
CA GLU A 33 7.76 20.33 -14.98
C GLU A 33 8.69 21.40 -14.43
N ASN A 34 9.73 20.97 -13.72
CA ASN A 34 10.98 21.72 -13.65
C ASN A 34 12.15 20.75 -13.79
N ASN A 35 12.79 20.89 -14.94
CA ASN A 35 14.08 20.36 -15.34
C ASN A 35 15.20 20.88 -14.42
N VAL A 36 16.06 19.99 -13.92
CA VAL A 36 17.48 20.32 -13.66
C VAL A 36 18.35 19.08 -13.96
N THR A 37 19.35 19.35 -14.74
CA THR A 37 20.34 18.51 -15.42
C THR A 37 21.49 18.08 -14.51
N ASP A 38 22.00 16.88 -14.76
CA ASP A 38 23.38 16.36 -14.72
C ASP A 38 24.37 16.66 -13.60
N GLY A 39 25.06 15.59 -13.21
CA GLY A 39 26.37 15.62 -12.53
C GLY A 39 26.91 14.25 -12.12
N GLU A 40 27.63 13.61 -13.05
CA GLU A 40 28.50 12.44 -12.88
C GLU A 40 29.49 12.58 -11.70
N ASN A 41 29.81 11.57 -10.92
CA ASN A 41 31.05 10.80 -11.06
C ASN A 41 31.25 9.77 -9.93
N ALA A 42 31.70 8.60 -10.31
CA ALA A 42 32.11 7.49 -9.47
C ALA A 42 33.48 7.74 -8.82
N THR A 43 33.70 7.17 -7.64
CA THR A 43 35.02 6.60 -7.29
C THR A 43 34.86 5.51 -6.22
N VAL A 44 35.26 4.31 -6.58
CA VAL A 44 35.52 3.17 -5.71
C VAL A 44 36.82 3.41 -4.96
N GLN A 45 36.82 3.18 -3.65
CA GLN A 45 38.03 2.79 -2.92
C GLN A 45 37.71 1.76 -1.85
N GLU A 46 38.23 0.59 -2.11
CA GLU A 46 38.50 -0.51 -1.20
C GLU A 46 39.62 -0.11 -0.23
N ASN A 47 39.48 -0.38 1.05
CA ASN A 47 40.61 -0.57 1.94
C ASN A 47 40.27 -1.51 3.11
N THR A 48 41.13 -2.48 3.19
CA THR A 48 41.25 -3.65 4.03
C THR A 48 41.88 -3.29 5.39
N ASP A 49 41.47 -4.05 6.43
CA ASP A 49 42.15 -4.43 7.67
C ASP A 49 42.66 -3.38 8.69
N THR A 50 42.28 -3.54 9.94
CA THR A 50 43.05 -4.22 10.99
C THR A 50 42.36 -4.17 12.35
N ALA A 51 42.54 -5.26 13.06
CA ALA A 51 41.94 -5.71 14.31
C ALA A 51 42.22 -4.87 15.57
N THR A 52 41.35 -5.13 16.56
CA THR A 52 41.59 -5.26 18.00
C THR A 52 41.54 -4.00 18.85
N THR A 53 40.47 -3.86 19.64
CA THR A 53 40.60 -3.81 21.13
C THR A 53 39.18 -4.01 21.71
N GLN A 54 39.05 -4.99 22.60
CA GLN A 54 37.87 -5.22 23.41
C GLN A 54 37.72 -4.12 24.45
N GLU A 55 36.64 -3.37 24.39
CA GLU A 55 36.07 -2.75 25.57
C GLU A 55 34.61 -3.18 25.72
N ASN A 56 34.33 -3.74 26.87
CA ASN A 56 33.05 -4.30 27.28
C ASN A 56 32.10 -3.13 27.59
N SER A 57 31.46 -2.61 26.58
CA SER A 57 30.28 -1.77 26.63
C SER A 57 29.19 -2.56 25.94
N SER A 58 28.00 -2.59 26.48
CA SER A 58 26.82 -3.22 25.85
C SER A 58 26.61 -2.59 24.48
N ALA A 59 27.36 -3.06 23.52
CA ALA A 59 27.32 -2.56 22.13
C ALA A 59 25.96 -2.88 21.57
N VAL A 60 25.10 -1.87 21.45
CA VAL A 60 23.93 -1.91 20.59
C VAL A 60 24.44 -2.38 19.23
N SER A 61 24.13 -3.62 18.85
CA SER A 61 24.61 -4.15 17.58
C SER A 61 23.82 -3.47 16.47
N ILE A 62 24.49 -2.55 15.76
CA ILE A 62 23.88 -1.85 14.62
C ILE A 62 24.11 -2.69 13.36
N LEU A 63 23.05 -2.88 12.59
CA LEU A 63 23.11 -3.50 11.27
C LEU A 63 23.33 -2.41 10.22
N ASN A 64 24.51 -2.42 9.59
CA ASN A 64 24.87 -1.47 8.52
C ASN A 64 24.49 -2.05 7.14
N THR A 65 23.23 -2.31 6.91
CA THR A 65 22.71 -2.87 5.66
C THR A 65 21.20 -2.66 5.57
N ASP A 66 20.68 -2.66 4.36
CA ASP A 66 19.25 -2.72 4.12
C ASP A 66 18.68 -4.08 4.55
N ILE A 67 17.46 -4.07 5.08
CA ILE A 67 16.74 -5.29 5.46
C ILE A 67 15.59 -5.54 4.49
N TYR A 68 15.48 -6.79 4.01
CA TYR A 68 14.38 -7.27 3.21
C TYR A 68 13.78 -8.50 3.90
N ALA A 69 12.53 -8.42 4.36
CA ALA A 69 11.86 -9.50 5.07
C ALA A 69 10.50 -9.84 4.43
N PHE A 70 10.26 -11.14 4.23
CA PHE A 70 9.02 -11.70 3.71
C PHE A 70 8.63 -12.87 4.61
N GLU A 71 7.89 -12.59 5.68
CA GLU A 71 7.62 -13.52 6.77
C GLU A 71 6.18 -13.34 7.27
N ASP A 72 5.66 -14.26 8.09
CA ASP A 72 4.36 -14.08 8.73
C ASP A 72 4.39 -12.99 9.82
N SER A 73 5.49 -12.89 10.55
CA SER A 73 5.70 -11.86 11.56
C SER A 73 7.15 -11.44 11.60
N LYS A 74 7.38 -10.14 11.69
CA LYS A 74 8.72 -9.54 11.76
C LYS A 74 8.85 -8.57 12.90
N THR A 75 9.84 -8.78 13.75
CA THR A 75 10.29 -7.82 14.76
C THR A 75 11.70 -7.33 14.41
N ILE A 76 11.90 -6.02 14.40
CA ILE A 76 13.22 -5.39 14.26
C ILE A 76 13.67 -5.01 15.67
N GLU A 77 14.64 -5.76 16.20
CA GLU A 77 15.16 -5.59 17.56
C GLU A 77 16.55 -4.92 17.61
N LYS A 78 17.18 -4.74 16.45
CA LYS A 78 18.50 -4.14 16.34
C LYS A 78 18.43 -2.90 15.48
N SER A 79 19.14 -1.85 15.89
CA SER A 79 19.20 -0.62 15.11
C SER A 79 19.75 -0.89 13.72
N VAL A 80 19.14 -0.27 12.73
CA VAL A 80 19.46 -0.44 11.31
C VAL A 80 19.97 0.86 10.75
N ASN A 81 21.17 0.84 10.18
CA ASN A 81 21.72 1.93 9.40
C ASN A 81 21.56 1.58 7.91
N GLY A 82 20.38 1.81 7.39
CA GLY A 82 19.92 1.45 6.06
C GLY A 82 18.40 1.46 5.97
N ASN A 83 17.86 1.07 4.84
CA ASN A 83 16.43 1.00 4.61
C ASN A 83 15.86 -0.36 5.03
N VAL A 84 14.59 -0.36 5.42
CA VAL A 84 13.90 -1.57 5.85
C VAL A 84 12.67 -1.80 4.99
N PHE A 85 12.60 -2.97 4.32
CA PHE A 85 11.49 -3.41 3.48
C PHE A 85 10.89 -4.67 4.08
N VAL A 86 9.63 -4.59 4.54
CA VAL A 86 8.95 -5.71 5.20
C VAL A 86 7.60 -5.97 4.55
N TYR A 87 7.37 -7.24 4.21
CA TYR A 87 6.06 -7.79 3.89
C TYR A 87 5.76 -8.89 4.91
N ALA A 88 4.77 -8.64 5.79
CA ALA A 88 4.41 -9.59 6.83
C ALA A 88 2.95 -9.41 7.26
N ASN A 89 2.40 -10.33 8.05
CA ASN A 89 1.10 -10.14 8.64
C ASN A 89 1.19 -9.18 9.85
N SER A 90 2.24 -9.31 10.66
CA SER A 90 2.50 -8.44 11.81
C SER A 90 3.93 -7.93 11.78
N VAL A 91 4.11 -6.61 11.96
CA VAL A 91 5.42 -5.95 12.00
C VAL A 91 5.54 -5.13 13.26
N ILE A 92 6.62 -5.36 14.02
CA ILE A 92 6.97 -4.60 15.22
C ILE A 92 8.37 -4.03 15.02
N ILE A 93 8.50 -2.71 15.14
CA ILE A 93 9.77 -2.01 15.11
C ILE A 93 10.12 -1.61 16.56
N ASN A 94 11.12 -2.28 17.13
CA ASN A 94 11.59 -2.07 18.51
C ASN A 94 13.05 -1.61 18.54
N ALA A 95 13.54 -1.02 17.45
CA ALA A 95 14.87 -0.43 17.38
C ALA A 95 14.91 0.67 16.31
N ASP A 96 15.86 1.58 16.42
CA ASP A 96 15.98 2.72 15.54
C ASP A 96 16.32 2.32 14.10
N ILE A 97 15.75 3.04 13.16
CA ILE A 97 16.06 2.89 11.72
C ILE A 97 16.59 4.23 11.21
N ASN A 98 17.87 4.23 10.84
CA ASN A 98 18.50 5.35 10.17
C ASN A 98 18.41 5.17 8.65
N GLY A 99 17.22 5.35 8.14
CA GLY A 99 16.83 5.15 6.75
C GLY A 99 15.32 5.18 6.60
N ASP A 100 14.83 4.83 5.42
CA ASP A 100 13.40 4.75 5.14
C ASP A 100 12.82 3.38 5.53
N LEU A 101 11.55 3.38 5.95
CA LEU A 101 10.81 2.18 6.33
C LEU A 101 9.65 1.94 5.35
N PHE A 102 9.66 0.80 4.65
CA PHE A 102 8.61 0.36 3.74
C PHE A 102 7.93 -0.88 4.30
N VAL A 103 6.63 -0.80 4.60
CA VAL A 103 5.87 -1.90 5.21
C VAL A 103 4.57 -2.18 4.48
N PHE A 104 4.35 -3.47 4.19
CA PHE A 104 3.07 -4.01 3.77
C PHE A 104 2.65 -5.07 4.79
N ALA A 105 1.62 -4.78 5.60
CA ALA A 105 1.24 -5.66 6.71
C ALA A 105 -0.26 -5.62 7.02
N SER A 106 -0.74 -6.52 7.89
CA SER A 106 -2.03 -6.30 8.54
C SER A 106 -1.89 -5.33 9.71
N THR A 107 -0.81 -5.47 10.49
CA THR A 107 -0.52 -4.58 11.62
C THR A 107 0.92 -4.11 11.59
N LEU A 108 1.13 -2.82 11.80
CA LEU A 108 2.44 -2.21 12.02
C LEU A 108 2.42 -1.48 13.38
N THR A 109 3.40 -1.78 14.21
CA THR A 109 3.63 -1.07 15.47
C THR A 109 5.06 -0.57 15.52
N ILE A 110 5.23 0.71 15.81
CA ILE A 110 6.53 1.31 16.13
C ILE A 110 6.51 1.61 17.63
N GLU A 111 7.41 0.95 18.38
CA GLU A 111 7.41 0.99 19.83
C GLU A 111 7.92 2.32 20.38
N GLU A 112 7.67 2.55 21.67
CA GLU A 112 8.07 3.76 22.38
C GLU A 112 9.60 3.89 22.41
N GLY A 113 10.09 5.12 22.23
CA GLY A 113 11.52 5.43 22.22
C GLY A 113 12.21 5.13 20.88
N VAL A 114 11.55 4.47 19.93
CA VAL A 114 12.10 4.17 18.61
C VAL A 114 12.04 5.41 17.71
N THR A 115 13.12 5.64 16.98
CA THR A 115 13.23 6.73 16.00
C THR A 115 13.45 6.19 14.58
N ILE A 116 12.58 6.60 13.67
CA ILE A 116 12.75 6.38 12.23
C ILE A 116 13.21 7.70 11.62
N SER A 117 14.52 7.79 11.28
CA SER A 117 15.12 9.02 10.76
C SER A 117 14.71 9.36 9.34
N GLY A 118 14.29 8.37 8.58
CA GLY A 118 13.76 8.50 7.22
C GLY A 118 12.24 8.60 7.19
N ASN A 119 11.69 8.36 6.01
CA ASN A 119 10.26 8.35 5.78
C ASN A 119 9.66 6.97 6.08
N ILE A 120 8.39 6.96 6.50
CA ILE A 120 7.62 5.73 6.63
C ILE A 120 6.62 5.67 5.47
N PHE A 121 6.71 4.60 4.67
CA PHE A 121 5.75 4.24 3.65
C PHE A 121 5.06 2.94 4.08
N SER A 122 3.83 3.03 4.53
CA SER A 122 3.13 1.85 5.04
C SER A 122 1.74 1.68 4.42
N CYS A 123 1.46 0.42 4.08
CA CYS A 123 0.11 -0.03 3.73
C CYS A 123 -0.26 -1.15 4.71
N ALA A 124 -1.17 -0.87 5.64
CA ALA A 124 -1.58 -1.83 6.67
C ALA A 124 -3.05 -1.61 7.09
N SER A 125 -3.68 -2.64 7.66
CA SER A 125 -5.02 -2.42 8.24
C SER A 125 -4.94 -1.51 9.46
N THR A 126 -3.94 -1.70 10.31
CA THR A 126 -3.71 -0.84 11.48
C THR A 126 -2.24 -0.45 11.57
N PHE A 127 -2.00 0.84 11.76
CA PHE A 127 -0.67 1.38 12.08
C PHE A 127 -0.73 2.12 13.41
N THR A 128 0.10 1.69 14.35
CA THR A 128 0.28 2.30 15.66
C THR A 128 1.69 2.88 15.77
N LEU A 129 1.80 4.18 15.98
CA LEU A 129 3.05 4.88 16.23
C LEU A 129 3.10 5.31 17.69
N LYS A 130 4.10 4.82 18.42
CA LYS A 130 4.42 5.24 19.80
C LYS A 130 5.74 6.00 19.88
N GLY A 131 6.58 5.87 18.86
CA GLY A 131 7.90 6.51 18.77
C GLY A 131 7.91 7.78 17.92
N THR A 132 9.06 8.05 17.29
CA THR A 132 9.30 9.22 16.46
C THR A 132 9.51 8.82 15.01
N ALA A 133 8.88 9.54 14.09
CA ALA A 133 9.07 9.41 12.66
C ALA A 133 9.31 10.77 12.01
N ARG A 134 9.98 10.81 10.84
CA ARG A 134 10.19 12.07 10.13
C ARG A 134 8.94 12.44 9.31
N ASP A 135 8.66 11.71 8.23
CA ASP A 135 7.47 11.86 7.43
C ASP A 135 6.71 10.53 7.41
N VAL A 136 5.39 10.59 7.42
CA VAL A 136 4.55 9.38 7.38
C VAL A 136 3.61 9.41 6.19
N TYR A 137 3.68 8.36 5.36
CA TYR A 137 2.79 8.09 4.24
C TYR A 137 2.06 6.78 4.54
N PHE A 138 0.78 6.87 4.85
CA PHE A 138 -0.01 5.72 5.29
C PHE A 138 -1.28 5.51 4.48
N LEU A 139 -1.50 4.26 4.06
CA LEU A 139 -2.73 3.79 3.45
C LEU A 139 -3.29 2.62 4.27
N GLY A 140 -4.50 2.76 4.82
CA GLY A 140 -5.05 1.69 5.63
C GLY A 140 -6.44 1.94 6.19
N GLN A 141 -6.77 1.24 7.26
CA GLN A 141 -8.06 1.43 7.93
C GLN A 141 -7.92 2.32 9.18
N ASN A 142 -6.97 1.99 10.05
CA ASN A 142 -6.79 2.66 11.33
C ASN A 142 -5.38 3.21 11.47
N LEU A 143 -5.27 4.50 11.74
CA LEU A 143 -4.04 5.18 12.13
C LEU A 143 -4.15 5.58 13.60
N ILE A 144 -3.19 5.18 14.41
CA ILE A 144 -3.15 5.49 15.83
C ILE A 144 -1.79 6.12 16.15
N LEU A 145 -1.80 7.40 16.47
CA LEU A 145 -0.66 8.09 17.06
C LEU A 145 -0.89 8.13 18.57
N GLU A 146 -0.09 7.35 19.30
CA GLU A 146 -0.18 7.28 20.76
C GLU A 146 0.40 8.52 21.43
N ASN A 147 0.10 8.67 22.70
CA ASN A 147 0.70 9.74 23.52
C ASN A 147 2.23 9.65 23.44
N ASN A 148 2.89 10.81 23.39
CA ASN A 148 4.35 10.96 23.24
C ASN A 148 4.91 10.54 21.86
N SER A 149 4.09 10.05 20.92
CA SER A 149 4.57 9.88 19.55
C SER A 149 4.75 11.21 18.84
N THR A 150 5.73 11.28 17.95
CA THR A 150 6.05 12.51 17.21
C THR A 150 6.26 12.23 15.74
N ILE A 151 5.56 12.97 14.88
CA ILE A 151 5.89 13.09 13.46
C ILE A 151 6.57 14.46 13.29
N GLN A 152 7.86 14.46 12.93
CA GLN A 152 8.68 15.67 12.86
C GLN A 152 8.33 16.56 11.67
N ARG A 153 7.68 16.01 10.66
CA ARG A 153 7.26 16.73 9.47
C ARG A 153 5.82 16.40 9.12
N ASP A 154 5.58 15.92 7.89
CA ASP A 154 4.24 15.80 7.35
C ASP A 154 3.64 14.42 7.60
N LEU A 155 2.33 14.42 7.86
CA LEU A 155 1.50 13.21 7.78
C LEU A 155 0.66 13.24 6.50
N LYS A 156 0.79 12.22 5.67
CA LYS A 156 -0.07 11.99 4.52
C LYS A 156 -0.74 10.64 4.63
N ALA A 157 -2.06 10.63 4.84
CA ALA A 157 -2.78 9.41 5.12
C ALA A 157 -4.11 9.29 4.36
N TYR A 158 -4.42 8.07 3.96
CA TYR A 158 -5.75 7.70 3.47
C TYR A 158 -6.26 6.56 4.35
N VAL A 159 -7.22 6.84 5.21
CA VAL A 159 -7.65 5.92 6.28
C VAL A 159 -9.17 5.94 6.47
N SER A 160 -9.70 4.95 7.16
CA SER A 160 -11.08 5.01 7.65
C SER A 160 -11.19 5.84 8.92
N GLU A 161 -10.30 5.60 9.87
CA GLU A 161 -10.26 6.31 11.15
C GLU A 161 -8.83 6.68 11.51
N ALA A 162 -8.65 7.89 12.07
CA ALA A 162 -7.39 8.35 12.64
C ALA A 162 -7.61 8.81 14.09
N THR A 163 -6.79 8.31 15.00
CA THR A 163 -6.69 8.78 16.37
C THR A 163 -5.32 9.43 16.55
N ILE A 164 -5.30 10.72 16.84
CA ILE A 164 -4.08 11.53 16.90
C ILE A 164 -3.92 12.05 18.33
N ASN A 165 -3.22 11.26 19.17
CA ASN A 165 -2.87 11.67 20.53
C ASN A 165 -1.41 12.18 20.63
N GLY A 166 -0.61 11.94 19.59
CA GLY A 166 0.78 12.41 19.48
C GLY A 166 0.88 13.78 18.82
N THR A 167 2.10 14.26 18.61
CA THR A 167 2.38 15.56 18.02
C THR A 167 2.82 15.44 16.57
N ILE A 168 2.27 16.28 15.68
CA ILE A 168 2.70 16.44 14.29
C ILE A 168 3.24 17.87 14.15
N GLN A 169 4.54 18.01 13.83
CA GLN A 169 5.21 19.31 13.86
C GLN A 169 5.00 20.15 12.59
N LYS A 170 4.45 19.56 11.54
CA LYS A 170 4.10 20.27 10.30
C LYS A 170 2.70 19.89 9.84
N ASP A 171 2.51 19.80 8.53
CA ASP A 171 1.20 19.73 7.91
C ASP A 171 0.63 18.30 7.87
N VAL A 172 -0.68 18.23 7.95
CA VAL A 172 -1.44 16.99 7.84
C VAL A 172 -2.31 17.03 6.59
N TYR A 173 -2.14 16.04 5.71
CA TYR A 173 -2.98 15.78 4.55
C TYR A 173 -3.65 14.44 4.74
N ILE A 174 -4.92 14.45 5.13
CA ILE A 174 -5.60 13.20 5.47
C ILE A 174 -6.98 13.08 4.81
N THR A 175 -7.25 11.90 4.27
CA THR A 175 -8.60 11.49 3.89
C THR A 175 -9.09 10.46 4.90
N ALA A 176 -10.17 10.78 5.62
CA ALA A 176 -10.70 9.90 6.67
C ALA A 176 -12.23 10.07 6.83
N ASN A 177 -12.88 9.00 7.30
CA ASN A 177 -14.27 9.10 7.72
C ASN A 177 -14.38 9.72 9.13
N LYS A 178 -13.35 9.51 9.96
CA LYS A 178 -13.30 10.03 11.31
C LYS A 178 -11.87 10.38 11.70
N ILE A 179 -11.69 11.56 12.28
CA ILE A 179 -10.44 12.02 12.90
C ILE A 179 -10.76 12.37 14.35
N SER A 180 -10.10 11.72 15.29
CA SER A 180 -10.24 11.94 16.72
C SER A 180 -8.97 12.59 17.26
N ILE A 181 -9.11 13.77 17.86
CA ILE A 181 -8.05 14.49 18.58
C ILE A 181 -8.55 14.67 20.01
N PRO A 182 -7.77 14.36 21.05
CA PRO A 182 -8.18 14.51 22.44
C PRO A 182 -8.36 16.00 22.83
N GLU A 183 -9.31 16.28 23.70
CA GLU A 183 -9.61 17.65 24.16
C GLU A 183 -8.53 18.20 25.10
N ASP A 184 -7.80 17.32 25.77
CA ASP A 184 -6.84 17.69 26.83
C ASP A 184 -5.43 17.99 26.32
N ILE A 185 -5.15 17.80 25.02
CA ILE A 185 -3.81 17.98 24.45
C ILE A 185 -3.82 19.16 23.47
N PRO A 186 -3.21 20.29 23.84
CA PRO A 186 -3.04 21.41 22.91
C PRO A 186 -1.90 21.14 21.91
N ASN A 187 -1.96 21.85 20.78
CA ASN A 187 -0.88 21.84 19.76
C ASN A 187 -0.53 20.43 19.23
N VAL A 188 -1.55 19.59 19.05
CA VAL A 188 -1.38 18.26 18.46
C VAL A 188 -0.86 18.36 17.01
N ILE A 189 -1.38 19.31 16.24
CA ILE A 189 -0.92 19.64 14.89
C ILE A 189 -0.36 21.06 14.92
N GLN A 190 0.93 21.21 14.65
CA GLN A 190 1.60 22.52 14.68
C GLN A 190 1.52 23.27 13.35
N GLY A 191 1.30 22.57 12.24
CA GLY A 191 1.05 23.13 10.91
C GLY A 191 -0.43 23.14 10.54
N ASP A 192 -0.71 23.09 9.24
CA ASP A 192 -2.04 23.10 8.67
C ASP A 192 -2.66 21.71 8.64
N LEU A 193 -3.99 21.65 8.83
CA LEU A 193 -4.77 20.42 8.63
C LEU A 193 -5.61 20.52 7.35
N HIS A 194 -5.19 19.80 6.32
CA HIS A 194 -5.96 19.57 5.11
C HIS A 194 -6.64 18.20 5.21
N TYR A 195 -7.95 18.17 5.38
CA TYR A 195 -8.65 16.90 5.45
C TYR A 195 -9.79 16.79 4.46
N SER A 196 -9.99 15.57 3.98
CA SER A 196 -11.10 15.22 3.11
C SER A 196 -12.01 14.22 3.81
N ALA A 197 -13.30 14.54 3.89
CA ALA A 197 -14.29 13.69 4.54
C ALA A 197 -15.68 13.85 3.89
N THR A 198 -16.61 12.98 4.25
CA THR A 198 -18.00 13.06 3.78
C THR A 198 -18.76 14.23 4.43
N GLU A 199 -18.41 14.51 5.69
CA GLU A 199 -18.99 15.60 6.49
C GLU A 199 -17.88 16.39 7.18
N GLU A 200 -18.15 17.66 7.44
CA GLU A 200 -17.22 18.52 8.17
C GLU A 200 -17.12 18.08 9.63
N MET A 201 -15.89 18.06 10.16
CA MET A 201 -15.60 17.69 11.54
C MET A 201 -15.23 18.92 12.37
N SER A 202 -15.60 18.89 13.65
CA SER A 202 -15.14 19.89 14.62
C SER A 202 -13.98 19.32 15.42
N PHE A 203 -12.96 20.14 15.64
CA PHE A 203 -11.78 19.78 16.41
C PHE A 203 -11.72 20.62 17.70
N PRO A 204 -11.09 20.11 18.77
CA PRO A 204 -10.90 20.86 20.01
C PRO A 204 -10.15 22.18 19.76
N GLU A 205 -10.56 23.22 20.44
CA GLU A 205 -9.93 24.53 20.32
C GLU A 205 -8.47 24.47 20.79
N GLY A 206 -7.55 25.03 20.01
CA GLY A 206 -6.12 25.01 20.30
C GLY A 206 -5.40 23.69 20.03
N SER A 207 -6.06 22.67 19.49
CA SER A 207 -5.41 21.42 19.10
C SER A 207 -4.63 21.54 17.78
N ILE A 208 -4.99 22.50 16.94
CA ILE A 208 -4.39 22.77 15.63
C ILE A 208 -3.94 24.24 15.61
N ASN A 209 -2.65 24.47 15.31
CA ASN A 209 -2.11 25.84 15.27
C ASN A 209 -2.29 26.53 13.93
N GLY A 210 -2.29 25.74 12.84
CA GLY A 210 -2.43 26.24 11.48
C GLY A 210 -3.87 26.38 11.03
N GLU A 211 -4.04 26.49 9.72
CA GLU A 211 -5.34 26.57 9.08
C GLU A 211 -5.98 25.16 8.95
N VAL A 212 -7.31 25.09 9.15
CA VAL A 212 -8.07 23.87 8.93
C VAL A 212 -8.84 23.99 7.61
N VAL A 213 -8.43 23.19 6.64
CA VAL A 213 -9.00 23.19 5.28
C VAL A 213 -9.80 21.91 5.06
N PHE A 214 -11.10 22.04 4.94
CA PHE A 214 -12.01 20.93 4.66
C PHE A 214 -12.29 20.79 3.16
N SER A 215 -12.18 19.56 2.65
CA SER A 215 -12.57 19.17 1.30
C SER A 215 -13.63 18.09 1.34
N LYS A 216 -14.85 18.43 0.90
CA LYS A 216 -15.95 17.46 0.90
C LYS A 216 -15.75 16.35 -0.12
N ILE A 217 -15.75 15.09 0.31
CA ILE A 217 -15.82 13.94 -0.57
C ILE A 217 -17.25 13.79 -1.08
N ILE A 218 -17.45 14.07 -2.37
CA ILE A 218 -18.73 13.82 -3.02
C ILE A 218 -18.73 12.37 -3.50
N THR A 219 -19.35 11.47 -2.74
CA THR A 219 -19.67 10.13 -3.25
C THR A 219 -20.84 10.27 -4.22
N PRO A 220 -20.66 9.96 -5.52
CA PRO A 220 -21.78 10.00 -6.45
C PRO A 220 -22.82 8.95 -6.00
N THR A 221 -23.98 9.40 -5.59
CA THR A 221 -25.14 8.51 -5.35
C THR A 221 -25.60 8.04 -6.72
N LEU A 222 -25.14 6.86 -7.13
CA LEU A 222 -25.61 6.23 -8.35
C LEU A 222 -27.09 5.88 -8.19
N THR A 223 -27.92 6.36 -9.09
CA THR A 223 -29.32 5.91 -9.16
C THR A 223 -29.36 4.42 -9.45
N THR A 224 -30.45 3.77 -9.02
CA THR A 224 -30.63 2.32 -9.28
C THR A 224 -30.46 1.96 -10.76
N SER A 225 -30.89 2.85 -11.68
CA SER A 225 -30.73 2.69 -13.11
C SER A 225 -29.26 2.73 -13.55
N GLU A 226 -28.43 3.60 -12.98
CA GLU A 226 -27.00 3.71 -13.28
C GLU A 226 -26.25 2.48 -12.77
N ILE A 227 -26.63 1.97 -11.60
CA ILE A 227 -26.08 0.72 -11.05
C ILE A 227 -26.39 -0.45 -12.01
N VAL A 228 -27.65 -0.59 -12.45
CA VAL A 228 -28.04 -1.65 -13.40
C VAL A 228 -27.28 -1.52 -14.71
N VAL A 229 -27.15 -0.31 -15.25
CA VAL A 229 -26.38 -0.05 -16.49
C VAL A 229 -24.90 -0.40 -16.31
N ALA A 230 -24.30 -0.07 -15.16
CA ALA A 230 -22.91 -0.41 -14.87
C ALA A 230 -22.69 -1.94 -14.80
N TYR A 231 -23.58 -2.66 -14.12
CA TYR A 231 -23.54 -4.13 -14.10
C TYR A 231 -23.75 -4.74 -15.49
N LEU A 232 -24.68 -4.20 -16.29
CA LEU A 232 -24.92 -4.65 -17.65
C LEU A 232 -23.69 -4.44 -18.54
N LYS A 233 -23.05 -3.25 -18.46
CA LYS A 233 -21.77 -2.97 -19.14
C LYS A 233 -20.69 -3.98 -18.75
N ARG A 234 -20.56 -4.26 -17.45
CA ARG A 234 -19.56 -5.20 -16.94
C ARG A 234 -19.85 -6.62 -17.47
N PHE A 235 -21.09 -7.04 -17.45
CA PHE A 235 -21.52 -8.34 -18.01
C PHE A 235 -21.22 -8.45 -19.50
N ILE A 236 -21.53 -7.41 -20.30
CA ILE A 236 -21.26 -7.38 -21.74
C ILE A 236 -19.74 -7.47 -21.98
N ASN A 237 -18.91 -6.74 -21.24
CA ASN A 237 -17.46 -6.81 -21.36
C ASN A 237 -16.93 -8.23 -21.06
N VAL A 238 -17.38 -8.86 -19.97
CA VAL A 238 -17.00 -10.23 -19.62
C VAL A 238 -17.42 -11.21 -20.74
N ALA A 239 -18.62 -11.05 -21.30
CA ALA A 239 -19.09 -11.87 -22.42
C ALA A 239 -18.24 -11.70 -23.69
N ILE A 240 -17.82 -10.47 -24.00
CA ILE A 240 -16.91 -10.17 -25.12
C ILE A 240 -15.55 -10.84 -24.91
N TYR A 241 -14.97 -10.73 -23.69
CA TYR A 241 -13.70 -11.39 -23.38
C TYR A 241 -13.81 -12.93 -23.45
N ALA A 242 -14.90 -13.50 -22.92
CA ALA A 242 -15.15 -14.93 -23.02
C ALA A 242 -15.26 -15.39 -24.49
N LEU A 243 -15.98 -14.64 -25.33
CA LEU A 243 -16.07 -14.90 -26.76
C LEU A 243 -14.70 -14.82 -27.44
N ALA A 244 -13.90 -13.80 -27.13
CA ALA A 244 -12.55 -13.64 -27.67
C ALA A 244 -11.64 -14.83 -27.29
N ILE A 245 -11.71 -15.29 -26.04
CA ILE A 245 -10.96 -16.46 -25.57
C ILE A 245 -11.40 -17.73 -26.27
N ILE A 246 -12.72 -17.93 -26.44
CA ILE A 246 -13.27 -19.09 -27.18
C ILE A 246 -12.78 -19.08 -28.62
N LEU A 247 -12.81 -17.93 -29.31
CA LEU A 247 -12.31 -17.80 -30.69
C LEU A 247 -10.81 -18.09 -30.74
N LEU A 248 -10.02 -17.55 -29.80
CA LEU A 248 -8.58 -17.78 -29.73
C LEU A 248 -8.26 -19.25 -29.52
N VAL A 249 -8.93 -19.92 -28.57
CA VAL A 249 -8.76 -21.37 -28.32
C VAL A 249 -9.17 -22.17 -29.53
N THR A 250 -10.28 -21.81 -30.19
CA THR A 250 -10.77 -22.52 -31.38
C THR A 250 -9.79 -22.43 -32.54
N PHE A 251 -9.14 -21.27 -32.72
CA PHE A 251 -8.23 -21.04 -33.84
C PHE A 251 -6.81 -21.58 -33.58
N PHE A 252 -6.28 -21.38 -32.36
CA PHE A 252 -4.87 -21.71 -32.02
C PHE A 252 -4.69 -23.11 -31.39
N ALA A 253 -5.76 -23.70 -30.84
CA ALA A 253 -5.67 -24.99 -30.17
C ALA A 253 -6.81 -25.95 -30.58
N PRO A 254 -6.92 -26.33 -31.86
CA PRO A 254 -7.99 -27.17 -32.33
C PRO A 254 -8.05 -28.53 -31.62
N LYS A 255 -6.90 -29.13 -31.30
CA LYS A 255 -6.81 -30.38 -30.52
C LYS A 255 -7.37 -30.28 -29.11
N PHE A 256 -7.28 -29.10 -28.47
CA PHE A 256 -7.85 -28.84 -27.16
C PHE A 256 -9.37 -28.70 -27.24
N LYS A 257 -9.86 -28.03 -28.29
CA LYS A 257 -11.30 -27.92 -28.60
C LYS A 257 -11.94 -29.31 -28.74
N ASP A 258 -11.32 -30.22 -29.53
CA ASP A 258 -11.85 -31.56 -29.77
C ASP A 258 -11.95 -32.38 -28.47
N LYS A 259 -10.92 -32.28 -27.59
CA LYS A 259 -10.95 -32.89 -26.25
C LYS A 259 -12.06 -32.32 -25.37
N LEU A 260 -12.22 -30.99 -25.40
CA LEU A 260 -13.24 -30.30 -24.60
C LEU A 260 -14.65 -30.70 -25.06
N THR A 261 -14.90 -30.72 -26.36
CA THR A 261 -16.18 -31.12 -26.96
C THR A 261 -16.46 -32.57 -26.63
N TYR A 262 -15.46 -33.46 -26.69
CA TYR A 262 -15.60 -34.85 -26.30
C TYR A 262 -16.01 -35.01 -24.83
N CYS A 263 -15.34 -34.27 -23.89
CA CYS A 263 -15.69 -34.29 -22.47
C CYS A 263 -17.12 -33.76 -22.22
N MET A 264 -17.49 -32.67 -22.89
CA MET A 264 -18.85 -32.11 -22.75
C MET A 264 -19.94 -33.05 -23.22
N ASN A 265 -19.71 -33.80 -24.31
CA ASN A 265 -20.69 -34.74 -24.83
C ASN A 265 -20.81 -36.03 -24.02
N HIS A 266 -19.68 -36.52 -23.46
CA HIS A 266 -19.68 -37.82 -22.77
C HIS A 266 -19.90 -37.70 -21.25
N ARG A 267 -19.60 -36.57 -20.65
CA ARG A 267 -19.74 -36.32 -19.19
C ARG A 267 -20.22 -34.91 -18.89
N PRO A 268 -21.43 -34.51 -19.29
CA PRO A 268 -21.89 -33.13 -19.23
C PRO A 268 -21.93 -32.59 -17.79
N PHE A 269 -22.35 -33.38 -16.82
CA PHE A 269 -22.44 -32.96 -15.43
C PHE A 269 -21.06 -32.72 -14.75
N ILE A 270 -20.06 -33.54 -15.09
CA ILE A 270 -18.70 -33.40 -14.58
C ILE A 270 -18.04 -32.15 -15.18
N SER A 271 -18.22 -31.95 -16.49
CA SER A 271 -17.66 -30.79 -17.19
C SER A 271 -18.31 -29.47 -16.72
N ALA A 272 -19.61 -29.46 -16.48
CA ALA A 272 -20.32 -28.35 -15.91
C ALA A 272 -19.85 -28.05 -14.47
N GLY A 273 -19.66 -29.09 -13.62
CA GLY A 273 -19.15 -28.96 -12.27
C GLY A 273 -17.74 -28.35 -12.22
N ILE A 274 -16.83 -28.82 -13.08
CA ILE A 274 -15.47 -28.26 -13.19
C ILE A 274 -15.51 -26.80 -13.67
N GLY A 275 -16.40 -26.47 -14.60
CA GLY A 275 -16.60 -25.10 -15.10
C GLY A 275 -17.09 -24.16 -13.99
N VAL A 276 -18.05 -24.59 -13.18
CA VAL A 276 -18.55 -23.82 -12.03
C VAL A 276 -17.44 -23.62 -10.98
N VAL A 277 -16.72 -24.69 -10.62
CA VAL A 277 -15.60 -24.60 -9.67
C VAL A 277 -14.52 -23.66 -10.17
N ALA A 278 -14.14 -23.73 -11.46
CA ALA A 278 -13.18 -22.82 -12.07
C ALA A 278 -13.65 -21.36 -12.03
N LEU A 279 -14.95 -21.12 -12.27
CA LEU A 279 -15.52 -19.77 -12.26
C LEU A 279 -15.49 -19.12 -10.87
N PHE A 280 -15.55 -19.94 -9.80
CA PHE A 280 -15.43 -19.45 -8.43
C PHE A 280 -13.96 -19.35 -7.94
N ILE A 281 -13.08 -20.25 -8.38
CA ILE A 281 -11.69 -20.30 -7.90
C ILE A 281 -10.80 -19.28 -8.62
N ILE A 282 -10.93 -19.10 -9.94
CA ILE A 282 -10.07 -18.21 -10.74
C ILE A 282 -10.07 -16.74 -10.26
N PRO A 283 -11.20 -16.15 -9.83
CA PRO A 283 -11.20 -14.77 -9.33
C PRO A 283 -10.45 -14.57 -7.99
N PHE A 284 -10.13 -15.66 -7.27
CA PHE A 284 -9.44 -15.64 -5.96
C PHE A 284 -7.98 -16.09 -6.04
N LEU A 285 -7.50 -16.47 -7.21
CA LEU A 285 -6.09 -16.74 -7.54
C LEU A 285 -5.44 -15.53 -8.21
#